data_0ef1f0a7fb1f76f40717acd041215167
#
_entry.id   0ef1f0a7fb1f76f40717acd041215167
#
_cell.length_a   1.000
_cell.length_b   1.000
_cell.length_c   1.000
_cell.angle_alpha   90.00
_cell.angle_beta   90.00
_cell.angle_gamma   90.00
#
_symmetry.space_group_name_H-M   'P 1'
#
loop_
_entity.id
_entity.type
_entity.pdbx_description
1 polymer ?
#
loop_
_entity_poly.entity_id
_entity_poly.type
_entity_poly.pdbx_seq_one_letter_code
_entity_poly.pdbx_strand_id
1 'polypeptide(L)'
;VKQIFYRIQGSFKKNEVIPLLEAGINNFIVSNEEVKEKIEGISVSNVVLEEEYEVIELEKKEDEQKIIDSSKNNLFIRAKNWKIIPFENLIAQKKNANLYAVVSNITEAETLLEVLEKGVDGVVFEKQKAEDIKTFMKKFQQERISLQRAIVQRVENVGSGDRVCIDTTSLFKRGEGLLVGNFARGLFLIHSENVESEWAAPRPFRVNCGAVHCYVLCDGNTKYLSEVQAGDQIKAITASGETRQISVGRSKVETRPLTLVSAAVAEDEVSVVVQNAETIRFVTPTGHKSVSQLKSGDEVLVFHKPIGRHFGMEIDEFIQER
;
A
#
# COMPACT_ATOMS: atom_id res chain seq x y z
N VAL A 1 3.92 4.66 -7.16
CA VAL A 1 2.78 5.26 -6.43
C VAL A 1 2.03 6.16 -7.39
N LYS A 2 0.70 6.03 -7.49
CA LYS A 2 -0.16 6.89 -8.32
C LYS A 2 -0.13 8.33 -7.79
N GLN A 3 -0.05 9.32 -8.65
CA GLN A 3 -0.02 10.73 -8.28
C GLN A 3 -1.38 11.40 -8.51
N ILE A 4 -1.83 12.15 -7.53
CA ILE A 4 -3.08 12.91 -7.60
C ILE A 4 -2.73 14.38 -7.58
N PHE A 5 -3.03 15.08 -8.68
CA PHE A 5 -2.82 16.50 -8.84
C PHE A 5 -4.13 17.26 -8.72
N TYR A 6 -4.04 18.49 -8.24
CA TYR A 6 -5.12 19.46 -8.33
C TYR A 6 -4.64 20.75 -9.01
N ARG A 7 -5.34 21.17 -10.06
CA ARG A 7 -5.04 22.41 -10.76
C ARG A 7 -5.81 23.57 -10.15
N ILE A 8 -5.08 24.56 -9.62
CA ILE A 8 -5.64 25.78 -9.08
C ILE A 8 -5.71 26.81 -10.20
N GLN A 9 -6.94 27.24 -10.53
CA GLN A 9 -7.18 28.22 -11.57
C GLN A 9 -7.21 29.63 -10.96
N GLY A 10 -6.31 30.51 -11.44
CA GLY A 10 -6.25 31.90 -11.01
C GLY A 10 -5.43 32.17 -9.74
N SER A 11 -5.89 33.10 -8.90
CA SER A 11 -5.14 33.54 -7.73
C SER A 11 -5.22 32.58 -6.54
N PHE A 12 -4.22 32.59 -5.68
CA PHE A 12 -4.20 31.82 -4.45
C PHE A 12 -5.35 32.23 -3.51
N LYS A 13 -6.13 31.23 -3.08
CA LYS A 13 -7.18 31.38 -2.08
C LYS A 13 -7.00 30.33 -0.98
N LYS A 14 -6.66 30.82 0.21
CA LYS A 14 -6.37 29.95 1.37
C LYS A 14 -7.53 29.01 1.73
N ASN A 15 -8.76 29.45 1.58
CA ASN A 15 -9.97 28.68 1.82
C ASN A 15 -10.24 27.57 0.77
N GLU A 16 -9.59 27.61 -0.39
CA GLU A 16 -9.64 26.54 -1.39
C GLU A 16 -8.47 25.56 -1.22
N VAL A 17 -7.27 26.04 -0.90
CA VAL A 17 -6.05 25.25 -0.82
C VAL A 17 -5.99 24.42 0.47
N ILE A 18 -6.32 24.99 1.64
CA ILE A 18 -6.23 24.28 2.92
C ILE A 18 -7.11 23.01 2.94
N PRO A 19 -8.39 23.03 2.53
CA PRO A 19 -9.20 21.81 2.49
C PRO A 19 -8.67 20.73 1.55
N LEU A 20 -7.97 21.10 0.46
CA LEU A 20 -7.32 20.16 -0.43
C LEU A 20 -6.09 19.50 0.22
N LEU A 21 -5.27 20.28 0.92
CA LEU A 21 -4.16 19.78 1.72
C LEU A 21 -4.64 18.84 2.83
N GLU A 22 -5.70 19.23 3.55
CA GLU A 22 -6.34 18.38 4.56
C GLU A 22 -6.98 17.10 3.98
N ALA A 23 -7.36 17.14 2.70
CA ALA A 23 -7.81 15.96 1.96
C ALA A 23 -6.67 15.02 1.54
N GLY A 24 -5.39 15.46 1.66
CA GLY A 24 -4.20 14.69 1.31
C GLY A 24 -3.65 14.97 -0.08
N ILE A 25 -4.09 16.04 -0.75
CA ILE A 25 -3.48 16.49 -2.01
C ILE A 25 -2.14 17.16 -1.70
N ASN A 26 -1.07 16.62 -2.29
CA ASN A 26 0.29 17.13 -2.15
C ASN A 26 0.92 17.54 -3.49
N ASN A 27 0.17 17.42 -4.60
CA ASN A 27 0.65 17.83 -5.92
C ASN A 27 -0.31 18.87 -6.49
N PHE A 28 0.21 20.03 -6.84
CA PHE A 28 -0.58 21.14 -7.38
C PHE A 28 -0.03 21.61 -8.72
N ILE A 29 -0.94 22.07 -9.60
CA ILE A 29 -0.61 22.76 -10.83
C ILE A 29 -1.16 24.19 -10.69
N VAL A 30 -0.30 25.19 -10.89
CA VAL A 30 -0.61 26.59 -10.63
C VAL A 30 -0.21 27.51 -11.76
N SER A 31 -0.87 28.66 -11.89
CA SER A 31 -0.71 29.58 -13.00
C SER A 31 0.56 30.43 -12.97
N ASN A 32 1.19 30.62 -11.78
CA ASN A 32 2.36 31.49 -11.65
C ASN A 32 3.16 31.18 -10.37
N GLU A 33 4.40 31.71 -10.32
CA GLU A 33 5.31 31.54 -9.19
C GLU A 33 4.77 32.10 -7.87
N GLU A 34 3.99 33.20 -7.88
CA GLU A 34 3.42 33.77 -6.66
C GLU A 34 2.50 32.77 -5.93
N VAL A 35 1.67 32.05 -6.71
CA VAL A 35 0.77 31.02 -6.13
C VAL A 35 1.57 29.83 -5.65
N LYS A 36 2.63 29.44 -6.35
CA LYS A 36 3.55 28.36 -5.99
C LYS A 36 4.22 28.63 -4.65
N GLU A 37 4.88 29.79 -4.49
CA GLU A 37 5.55 30.18 -3.25
C GLU A 37 4.59 30.18 -2.05
N LYS A 38 3.34 30.63 -2.26
CA LYS A 38 2.32 30.64 -1.20
C LYS A 38 1.90 29.24 -0.76
N ILE A 39 1.83 28.28 -1.67
CA ILE A 39 1.51 26.87 -1.34
C ILE A 39 2.70 26.22 -0.65
N GLU A 40 3.90 26.35 -1.19
CA GLU A 40 5.14 25.82 -0.62
C GLU A 40 5.43 26.40 0.79
N GLY A 41 5.04 27.63 1.04
CA GLY A 41 5.12 28.27 2.37
C GLY A 41 4.15 27.71 3.42
N ILE A 42 3.13 26.94 3.01
CA ILE A 42 2.15 26.34 3.91
C ILE A 42 2.42 24.84 4.14
N SER A 43 2.91 24.15 3.11
CA SER A 43 3.04 22.68 3.11
C SER A 43 4.20 22.24 2.22
N VAL A 44 4.81 21.11 2.58
CA VAL A 44 5.75 20.40 1.70
C VAL A 44 4.95 19.76 0.56
N SER A 45 4.81 20.47 -0.54
CA SER A 45 4.02 20.07 -1.70
C SER A 45 4.85 20.11 -2.97
N ASN A 46 4.54 19.23 -3.92
CA ASN A 46 5.09 19.30 -5.26
C ASN A 46 4.21 20.26 -6.09
N VAL A 47 4.75 21.41 -6.48
CA VAL A 47 4.00 22.43 -7.22
C VAL A 47 4.63 22.62 -8.61
N VAL A 48 3.83 22.36 -9.63
CA VAL A 48 4.19 22.46 -11.06
C VAL A 48 3.53 23.72 -11.65
N LEU A 49 4.28 24.47 -12.44
CA LEU A 49 3.74 25.63 -13.15
C LEU A 49 2.94 25.18 -14.40
N GLU A 50 1.91 25.94 -14.76
CA GLU A 50 1.12 25.67 -15.95
C GLU A 50 1.94 25.67 -17.25
N GLU A 51 3.04 26.41 -17.30
CA GLU A 51 3.99 26.42 -18.43
C GLU A 51 4.64 25.04 -18.66
N GLU A 52 4.81 24.26 -17.58
CA GLU A 52 5.34 22.88 -17.61
C GLU A 52 4.21 21.84 -17.81
N TYR A 53 2.95 22.29 -17.70
CA TYR A 53 1.75 21.49 -17.74
C TYR A 53 1.03 21.66 -19.08
N GLU A 54 1.50 20.93 -20.08
CA GLU A 54 0.84 20.90 -21.39
C GLU A 54 -0.19 19.78 -21.45
N VAL A 55 -1.47 20.15 -21.57
CA VAL A 55 -2.54 19.19 -21.79
C VAL A 55 -2.65 18.84 -23.26
N ILE A 56 -2.57 17.56 -23.56
CA ILE A 56 -2.82 17.04 -24.91
C ILE A 56 -4.28 16.60 -24.99
N GLU A 57 -5.03 17.21 -25.89
CA GLU A 57 -6.42 16.84 -26.13
C GLU A 57 -6.47 15.57 -27.00
N LEU A 58 -7.18 14.55 -26.51
CA LEU A 58 -7.36 13.27 -27.19
C LEU A 58 -8.78 13.20 -27.72
N GLU A 59 -8.95 13.51 -29.03
CA GLU A 59 -10.26 13.53 -29.72
C GLU A 59 -10.36 12.48 -30.81
N LYS A 60 -9.25 12.19 -31.49
CA LYS A 60 -9.14 11.33 -32.67
C LYS A 60 -8.00 10.33 -32.52
N LYS A 61 -8.02 9.30 -33.38
CA LYS A 61 -7.00 8.28 -33.42
C LYS A 61 -5.59 8.82 -33.75
N GLU A 62 -5.52 9.88 -34.54
CA GLU A 62 -4.25 10.55 -34.86
C GLU A 62 -3.63 11.23 -33.66
N ASP A 63 -4.42 11.65 -32.66
CA ASP A 63 -3.91 12.25 -31.45
C ASP A 63 -3.29 11.19 -30.52
N GLU A 64 -3.85 9.97 -30.53
CA GLU A 64 -3.28 8.81 -29.83
C GLU A 64 -1.85 8.53 -30.33
N GLN A 65 -1.62 8.53 -31.66
CA GLN A 65 -0.30 8.31 -32.22
C GLN A 65 0.68 9.43 -31.85
N LYS A 66 0.26 10.70 -31.83
CA LYS A 66 1.10 11.82 -31.38
C LYS A 66 1.54 11.68 -29.92
N ILE A 67 0.63 11.19 -29.06
CA ILE A 67 0.95 10.93 -27.64
C ILE A 67 1.98 9.80 -27.53
N ILE A 68 1.81 8.72 -28.30
CA ILE A 68 2.74 7.58 -28.31
C ILE A 68 4.13 8.03 -28.76
N ASP A 69 4.23 8.86 -29.78
CA ASP A 69 5.48 9.33 -30.39
C ASP A 69 6.15 10.47 -29.59
N SER A 70 5.45 11.05 -28.61
CA SER A 70 5.99 12.14 -27.79
C SER A 70 7.22 11.70 -27.00
N SER A 71 8.26 12.52 -26.95
CA SER A 71 9.48 12.30 -26.15
C SER A 71 9.38 12.80 -24.70
N LYS A 72 8.24 13.36 -24.29
CA LYS A 72 8.04 13.90 -22.95
C LYS A 72 7.92 12.78 -21.91
N ASN A 73 8.52 12.99 -20.74
CA ASN A 73 8.46 12.04 -19.63
C ASN A 73 7.12 12.06 -18.87
N ASN A 74 6.43 13.19 -18.86
CA ASN A 74 5.12 13.36 -18.24
C ASN A 74 4.12 13.85 -19.29
N LEU A 75 3.04 13.13 -19.46
CA LEU A 75 2.01 13.40 -20.46
C LEU A 75 0.67 13.60 -19.76
N PHE A 76 0.13 14.81 -19.84
CA PHE A 76 -1.17 15.17 -19.30
C PHE A 76 -2.20 15.13 -20.42
N ILE A 77 -3.19 14.24 -20.29
CA ILE A 77 -4.10 13.90 -21.39
C ILE A 77 -5.53 14.16 -20.97
N ARG A 78 -6.25 14.92 -21.78
CA ARG A 78 -7.70 15.12 -21.65
C ARG A 78 -8.42 14.46 -22.81
N ALA A 79 -9.20 13.42 -22.52
CA ALA A 79 -10.05 12.78 -23.53
C ALA A 79 -11.46 13.42 -23.52
N LYS A 80 -11.93 13.88 -24.69
CA LYS A 80 -13.26 14.48 -24.83
C LYS A 80 -14.37 13.43 -24.95
N ASN A 81 -14.15 12.41 -25.76
CA ASN A 81 -15.10 11.33 -26.02
C ASN A 81 -14.44 9.97 -25.79
N TRP A 82 -15.19 8.93 -25.38
CA TRP A 82 -14.70 7.55 -25.26
C TRP A 82 -13.38 7.42 -24.51
N LYS A 83 -13.42 7.54 -23.19
CA LYS A 83 -12.23 7.71 -22.36
C LYS A 83 -11.47 6.42 -22.04
N ILE A 84 -12.13 5.26 -22.03
CA ILE A 84 -11.53 4.01 -21.59
C ILE A 84 -10.59 3.43 -22.65
N ILE A 85 -11.12 3.12 -23.83
CA ILE A 85 -10.36 2.45 -24.91
C ILE A 85 -9.09 3.20 -25.33
N PRO A 86 -9.12 4.53 -25.55
CA PRO A 86 -7.90 5.27 -25.86
C PRO A 86 -6.85 5.20 -24.74
N PHE A 87 -7.25 5.26 -23.48
CA PHE A 87 -6.30 5.11 -22.38
C PHE A 87 -5.74 3.69 -22.25
N GLU A 88 -6.53 2.64 -22.52
CA GLU A 88 -6.03 1.26 -22.62
C GLU A 88 -4.91 1.13 -23.64
N ASN A 89 -5.10 1.71 -24.84
CA ASN A 89 -4.10 1.71 -25.89
C ASN A 89 -2.83 2.45 -25.48
N LEU A 90 -2.98 3.64 -24.88
CA LEU A 90 -1.85 4.43 -24.40
C LEU A 90 -1.07 3.71 -23.30
N ILE A 91 -1.75 3.13 -22.32
CA ILE A 91 -1.13 2.35 -21.23
C ILE A 91 -0.35 1.16 -21.76
N ALA A 92 -0.90 0.47 -22.78
CA ALA A 92 -0.27 -0.70 -23.38
C ALA A 92 0.98 -0.35 -24.21
N GLN A 93 0.95 0.78 -24.93
CA GLN A 93 1.97 1.15 -25.92
C GLN A 93 3.04 2.09 -25.38
N LYS A 94 2.69 3.02 -24.47
CA LYS A 94 3.62 4.02 -23.93
C LYS A 94 4.33 3.49 -22.68
N LYS A 95 5.58 3.03 -22.85
CA LYS A 95 6.35 2.40 -21.73
C LYS A 95 7.30 3.36 -21.01
N ASN A 96 7.68 4.49 -21.63
CA ASN A 96 8.76 5.35 -21.16
C ASN A 96 8.29 6.74 -20.70
N ALA A 97 7.01 6.91 -20.38
CA ALA A 97 6.49 8.16 -19.86
C ALA A 97 5.37 7.89 -18.86
N ASN A 98 5.20 8.81 -17.91
CA ASN A 98 4.07 8.81 -17.00
C ASN A 98 2.84 9.40 -17.69
N LEU A 99 1.72 8.71 -17.59
CA LEU A 99 0.44 9.11 -18.16
C LEU A 99 -0.46 9.68 -17.06
N TYR A 100 -0.81 10.94 -17.16
CA TYR A 100 -1.72 11.62 -16.24
C TYR A 100 -3.03 11.97 -16.96
N ALA A 101 -4.15 11.51 -16.43
CA ALA A 101 -5.46 11.82 -17.00
C ALA A 101 -6.08 13.06 -16.36
N VAL A 102 -6.44 14.06 -17.16
CA VAL A 102 -7.23 15.20 -16.69
C VAL A 102 -8.70 14.77 -16.65
N VAL A 103 -9.28 14.74 -15.45
CA VAL A 103 -10.59 14.13 -15.21
C VAL A 103 -11.66 15.17 -14.87
N SER A 104 -12.88 14.87 -15.29
CA SER A 104 -14.05 15.75 -15.08
C SER A 104 -14.81 15.44 -13.80
N ASN A 105 -14.64 14.24 -13.22
CA ASN A 105 -15.32 13.80 -12.00
C ASN A 105 -14.59 12.64 -11.32
N ILE A 106 -15.01 12.30 -10.11
CA ILE A 106 -14.40 11.23 -9.28
C ILE A 106 -14.54 9.85 -9.91
N THR A 107 -15.70 9.52 -10.47
CA THR A 107 -15.94 8.20 -11.10
C THR A 107 -14.99 7.96 -12.27
N GLU A 108 -14.72 8.99 -13.06
CA GLU A 108 -13.74 8.94 -14.13
C GLU A 108 -12.32 8.70 -13.61
N ALA A 109 -11.94 9.39 -12.52
CA ALA A 109 -10.65 9.19 -11.87
C ALA A 109 -10.48 7.73 -11.39
N GLU A 110 -11.48 7.19 -10.69
CA GLU A 110 -11.48 5.80 -10.21
C GLU A 110 -11.31 4.82 -11.38
N THR A 111 -12.09 5.00 -12.44
CA THR A 111 -12.04 4.12 -13.62
C THR A 111 -10.65 4.12 -14.27
N LEU A 112 -10.08 5.33 -14.54
CA LEU A 112 -8.82 5.44 -15.26
C LEU A 112 -7.60 5.00 -14.42
N LEU A 113 -7.69 5.08 -13.10
CA LEU A 113 -6.65 4.57 -12.20
C LEU A 113 -6.59 3.04 -12.12
N GLU A 114 -7.68 2.35 -12.48
CA GLU A 114 -7.81 0.88 -12.43
C GLU A 114 -7.82 0.21 -13.82
N VAL A 115 -7.89 0.97 -14.91
CA VAL A 115 -7.91 0.45 -16.29
C VAL A 115 -6.72 -0.48 -16.55
N LEU A 116 -6.98 -1.68 -17.10
CA LEU A 116 -5.99 -2.74 -17.37
C LEU A 116 -5.17 -3.14 -16.13
N GLU A 117 -5.76 -3.10 -14.94
CA GLU A 117 -5.10 -3.38 -13.64
C GLU A 117 -3.93 -2.42 -13.33
N LYS A 118 -3.21 -1.92 -14.34
CA LYS A 118 -2.12 -0.96 -14.20
C LYS A 118 -2.64 0.47 -14.04
N GLY A 119 -3.68 0.87 -14.76
CA GLY A 119 -4.20 2.23 -14.83
C GLY A 119 -3.20 3.28 -15.32
N VAL A 120 -3.64 4.53 -15.38
CA VAL A 120 -2.75 5.69 -15.59
C VAL A 120 -1.86 5.94 -14.37
N ASP A 121 -0.75 6.67 -14.53
CA ASP A 121 0.20 6.96 -13.46
C ASP A 121 -0.32 8.01 -12.46
N GLY A 122 -1.36 8.74 -12.83
CA GLY A 122 -2.08 9.63 -11.94
C GLY A 122 -3.22 10.37 -12.62
N VAL A 123 -3.93 11.18 -11.84
CA VAL A 123 -5.05 12.00 -12.33
C VAL A 123 -4.90 13.45 -11.91
N VAL A 124 -5.50 14.35 -12.69
CA VAL A 124 -5.53 15.78 -12.43
C VAL A 124 -6.98 16.23 -12.26
N PHE A 125 -7.30 16.74 -11.11
CA PHE A 125 -8.57 17.40 -10.81
C PHE A 125 -8.48 18.91 -11.09
N GLU A 126 -9.54 19.53 -11.61
CA GLU A 126 -9.54 20.96 -11.94
C GLU A 126 -10.68 21.77 -11.27
N LYS A 127 -11.80 21.14 -10.97
CA LYS A 127 -13.03 21.84 -10.50
C LYS A 127 -13.78 21.10 -9.41
N GLN A 128 -13.26 19.99 -8.92
CA GLN A 128 -13.94 19.18 -7.92
C GLN A 128 -13.90 19.85 -6.55
N LYS A 129 -14.96 19.66 -5.78
CA LYS A 129 -15.00 20.17 -4.39
C LYS A 129 -14.03 19.40 -3.52
N ALA A 130 -13.43 20.09 -2.55
CA ALA A 130 -12.50 19.49 -1.61
C ALA A 130 -13.11 18.31 -0.82
N GLU A 131 -14.41 18.33 -0.53
CA GLU A 131 -15.13 17.25 0.16
C GLU A 131 -15.21 15.97 -0.69
N ASP A 132 -15.47 16.10 -2.00
CA ASP A 132 -15.52 14.98 -2.92
C ASP A 132 -14.12 14.37 -3.07
N ILE A 133 -13.10 15.22 -3.18
CA ILE A 133 -11.69 14.81 -3.22
C ILE A 133 -11.29 14.12 -1.92
N LYS A 134 -11.70 14.64 -0.76
CA LYS A 134 -11.41 14.01 0.53
C LYS A 134 -12.01 12.60 0.62
N THR A 135 -13.22 12.41 0.12
CA THR A 135 -13.86 11.09 0.06
C THR A 135 -13.12 10.15 -0.89
N PHE A 136 -12.76 10.64 -2.08
CA PHE A 136 -11.96 9.92 -3.05
C PHE A 136 -10.59 9.54 -2.49
N MET A 137 -9.84 10.49 -1.89
CA MET A 137 -8.52 10.23 -1.32
C MET A 137 -8.56 9.21 -0.20
N LYS A 138 -9.58 9.25 0.67
CA LYS A 138 -9.78 8.22 1.69
C LYS A 138 -9.94 6.82 1.08
N LYS A 139 -10.67 6.70 0.00
CA LYS A 139 -10.87 5.44 -0.72
C LYS A 139 -9.62 5.04 -1.49
N PHE A 140 -8.99 6.01 -2.15
CA PHE A 140 -7.81 5.81 -2.99
C PHE A 140 -6.55 5.50 -2.17
N GLN A 141 -6.37 6.12 -1.00
CA GLN A 141 -5.27 5.84 -0.06
C GLN A 141 -5.44 4.52 0.69
N GLN A 142 -6.59 3.85 0.56
CA GLN A 142 -6.74 2.45 0.96
C GLN A 142 -6.04 1.56 -0.08
N GLU A 143 -4.71 1.57 -0.07
CA GLU A 143 -3.94 0.58 -0.81
C GLU A 143 -4.42 -0.82 -0.41
N ARG A 144 -4.85 -1.60 -1.38
CA ARG A 144 -5.18 -3.00 -1.15
C ARG A 144 -3.96 -3.85 -1.43
N ILE A 145 -3.61 -4.67 -0.47
CA ILE A 145 -2.59 -5.71 -0.63
C ILE A 145 -3.30 -7.00 -1.05
N SER A 146 -2.86 -7.59 -2.15
CA SER A 146 -3.37 -8.89 -2.58
C SER A 146 -2.87 -9.97 -1.62
N LEU A 147 -3.76 -10.50 -0.79
CA LEU A 147 -3.49 -11.65 0.07
C LEU A 147 -3.84 -12.95 -0.65
N GLN A 148 -3.00 -13.95 -0.48
CA GLN A 148 -3.17 -15.28 -1.04
C GLN A 148 -3.43 -16.29 0.08
N ARG A 149 -4.10 -17.41 -0.27
CA ARG A 149 -4.24 -18.55 0.63
C ARG A 149 -2.99 -19.39 0.58
N ALA A 150 -2.42 -19.68 1.74
CA ALA A 150 -1.30 -20.61 1.89
C ALA A 150 -1.73 -21.80 2.75
N ILE A 151 -1.23 -22.97 2.41
CA ILE A 151 -1.52 -24.21 3.14
C ILE A 151 -0.38 -24.48 4.11
N VAL A 152 -0.70 -24.49 5.42
CA VAL A 152 0.26 -24.81 6.47
C VAL A 152 0.86 -26.21 6.24
N GLN A 153 2.19 -26.30 6.20
CA GLN A 153 2.93 -27.54 6.02
C GLN A 153 3.47 -28.05 7.35
N ARG A 154 4.10 -27.17 8.14
CA ARG A 154 4.75 -27.52 9.41
C ARG A 154 4.42 -26.50 10.49
N VAL A 155 4.31 -27.03 11.72
CA VAL A 155 4.20 -26.25 12.96
C VAL A 155 5.13 -26.91 13.96
N GLU A 156 6.30 -26.33 14.24
CA GLU A 156 7.38 -26.95 15.00
C GLU A 156 7.89 -26.02 16.11
N ASN A 157 8.10 -26.58 17.28
CA ASN A 157 8.72 -25.85 18.39
C ASN A 157 10.23 -25.70 18.12
N VAL A 158 10.73 -24.46 18.17
CA VAL A 158 12.15 -24.13 17.90
C VAL A 158 12.91 -23.67 19.14
N GLY A 159 12.36 -23.93 20.34
CA GLY A 159 12.98 -23.53 21.60
C GLY A 159 12.62 -22.11 22.02
N SER A 160 13.48 -21.49 22.84
CA SER A 160 13.28 -20.12 23.32
C SER A 160 14.13 -19.12 22.55
N GLY A 161 13.59 -17.94 22.31
CA GLY A 161 14.29 -16.84 21.64
C GLY A 161 13.56 -15.52 21.86
N ASP A 162 14.11 -14.46 21.31
CA ASP A 162 13.60 -13.12 21.50
C ASP A 162 12.46 -12.83 20.52
N ARG A 163 11.33 -12.46 21.08
CA ARG A 163 10.09 -12.15 20.38
C ARG A 163 9.75 -10.67 20.51
N VAL A 164 9.21 -10.09 19.46
CA VAL A 164 8.80 -8.69 19.40
C VAL A 164 7.27 -8.56 19.43
N CYS A 165 6.77 -7.73 20.36
CA CYS A 165 5.44 -7.14 20.25
C CYS A 165 5.53 -5.71 19.76
N ILE A 166 4.64 -5.33 18.85
CA ILE A 166 4.45 -3.95 18.41
C ILE A 166 3.16 -3.42 19.04
N ASP A 167 3.28 -2.34 19.82
CA ASP A 167 2.16 -1.56 20.33
C ASP A 167 2.01 -0.29 19.50
N THR A 168 0.82 -0.03 18.99
CA THR A 168 0.52 1.11 18.12
C THR A 168 -0.16 2.25 18.87
N THR A 169 -0.08 3.46 18.32
CA THR A 169 -0.76 4.65 18.87
C THR A 169 -2.25 4.69 18.55
N SER A 170 -2.72 3.78 17.69
CA SER A 170 -4.13 3.63 17.30
C SER A 170 -4.61 2.22 17.59
N LEU A 171 -5.89 2.07 17.89
CA LEU A 171 -6.50 0.74 18.08
C LEU A 171 -6.63 0.04 16.72
N PHE A 172 -6.32 -1.25 16.69
CA PHE A 172 -6.66 -2.13 15.56
C PHE A 172 -8.18 -2.37 15.53
N LYS A 173 -8.75 -2.31 14.34
CA LYS A 173 -10.12 -2.75 14.11
C LYS A 173 -10.19 -4.28 14.17
N ARG A 174 -11.40 -4.81 14.39
CA ARG A 174 -11.62 -6.25 14.37
C ARG A 174 -11.23 -6.83 12.99
N GLY A 175 -10.42 -7.88 12.99
CA GLY A 175 -9.91 -8.50 11.76
C GLY A 175 -8.67 -7.85 11.17
N GLU A 176 -8.11 -6.80 11.80
CA GLU A 176 -6.83 -6.22 11.40
C GLU A 176 -5.64 -6.91 12.08
N GLY A 177 -4.51 -6.87 11.37
CA GLY A 177 -3.24 -7.38 11.85
C GLY A 177 -2.05 -6.73 11.13
N LEU A 178 -0.88 -7.34 11.28
CA LEU A 178 0.35 -6.95 10.59
C LEU A 178 0.87 -8.11 9.72
N LEU A 179 1.52 -7.78 8.61
CA LEU A 179 2.21 -8.74 7.76
C LEU A 179 3.62 -8.97 8.27
N VAL A 180 3.91 -10.21 8.66
CA VAL A 180 5.17 -10.64 9.28
C VAL A 180 5.65 -11.96 8.69
N GLY A 181 6.95 -12.13 8.47
CA GLY A 181 7.52 -13.37 7.96
C GLY A 181 9.03 -13.44 8.04
N ASN A 182 9.60 -14.63 7.86
CA ASN A 182 11.04 -14.82 7.80
C ASN A 182 11.65 -14.23 6.54
N PHE A 183 10.85 -14.10 5.46
CA PHE A 183 11.29 -13.62 4.14
C PHE A 183 10.50 -12.37 3.76
N ALA A 184 11.18 -11.36 3.24
CA ALA A 184 10.53 -10.11 2.79
C ALA A 184 9.49 -10.32 1.67
N ARG A 185 9.61 -11.42 0.91
CA ARG A 185 8.70 -11.83 -0.18
C ARG A 185 7.50 -12.64 0.27
N GLY A 186 7.49 -13.15 1.53
CA GLY A 186 6.45 -14.02 2.04
C GLY A 186 6.10 -13.70 3.49
N LEU A 187 4.98 -12.99 3.69
CA LEU A 187 4.57 -12.48 4.99
C LEU A 187 3.18 -13.01 5.35
N PHE A 188 3.05 -13.56 6.55
CA PHE A 188 1.77 -14.02 7.13
C PHE A 188 1.01 -12.85 7.74
N LEU A 189 -0.30 -12.84 7.60
CA LEU A 189 -1.14 -11.87 8.30
C LEU A 189 -1.38 -12.33 9.75
N ILE A 190 -0.63 -11.73 10.68
CA ILE A 190 -0.73 -11.99 12.12
C ILE A 190 -1.77 -11.03 12.70
N HIS A 191 -2.82 -11.59 13.31
CA HIS A 191 -3.94 -10.86 13.88
C HIS A 191 -3.53 -10.04 15.12
N SER A 192 -4.15 -8.88 15.32
CA SER A 192 -3.99 -8.11 16.55
C SER A 192 -4.58 -8.83 17.76
N GLU A 193 -4.08 -8.52 18.97
CA GLU A 193 -4.57 -9.11 20.23
C GLU A 193 -5.90 -8.46 20.70
N ASN A 194 -6.83 -8.18 19.77
CA ASN A 194 -8.13 -7.55 20.06
C ASN A 194 -9.28 -8.55 20.27
N VAL A 195 -8.97 -9.83 20.33
CA VAL A 195 -9.94 -10.92 20.58
C VAL A 195 -9.85 -11.38 22.02
N GLU A 196 -10.98 -11.50 22.68
CA GLU A 196 -11.09 -12.05 24.01
C GLU A 196 -10.56 -13.49 24.08
N SER A 197 -9.89 -13.83 25.18
CA SER A 197 -9.48 -15.18 25.51
C SER A 197 -9.72 -15.43 27.01
N GLU A 198 -9.86 -16.68 27.39
CA GLU A 198 -10.06 -17.05 28.79
C GLU A 198 -8.92 -16.59 29.72
N TRP A 199 -7.71 -16.45 29.17
CA TRP A 199 -6.47 -16.26 29.94
C TRP A 199 -5.85 -14.87 29.81
N ALA A 200 -6.30 -14.06 28.88
CA ALA A 200 -5.71 -12.74 28.64
C ALA A 200 -6.73 -11.71 28.19
N ALA A 201 -6.73 -10.56 28.86
CA ALA A 201 -7.53 -9.42 28.42
C ALA A 201 -7.09 -8.94 27.03
N PRO A 202 -8.03 -8.50 26.17
CA PRO A 202 -7.73 -7.97 24.86
C PRO A 202 -6.79 -6.77 24.93
N ARG A 203 -5.86 -6.68 23.98
CA ARG A 203 -4.97 -5.54 23.78
C ARG A 203 -5.12 -5.02 22.37
N PRO A 204 -6.18 -4.23 22.09
CA PRO A 204 -6.52 -3.84 20.72
C PRO A 204 -5.50 -2.91 20.06
N PHE A 205 -4.45 -2.53 20.74
CA PHE A 205 -3.32 -1.76 20.21
C PHE A 205 -2.09 -2.62 19.92
N ARG A 206 -2.13 -3.96 20.14
CA ARG A 206 -0.97 -4.84 20.08
C ARG A 206 -1.07 -5.89 19.00
N VAL A 207 0.06 -6.12 18.32
CA VAL A 207 0.34 -7.37 17.59
C VAL A 207 1.59 -8.02 18.17
N ASN A 208 1.50 -9.30 18.54
CA ASN A 208 2.64 -10.14 18.88
C ASN A 208 3.19 -10.70 17.56
N CYS A 209 4.20 -10.03 17.03
CA CYS A 209 4.61 -10.19 15.63
C CYS A 209 5.40 -11.47 15.38
N GLY A 210 6.44 -11.73 16.18
CA GLY A 210 7.32 -12.88 15.97
C GLY A 210 8.74 -12.64 16.45
N ALA A 211 9.67 -13.49 16.02
CA ALA A 211 11.07 -13.41 16.41
C ALA A 211 11.76 -12.18 15.82
N VAL A 212 12.81 -11.70 16.50
CA VAL A 212 13.53 -10.45 16.16
C VAL A 212 14.04 -10.37 14.73
N HIS A 213 14.36 -11.51 14.11
CA HIS A 213 14.86 -11.59 12.73
C HIS A 213 13.75 -11.54 11.66
N CYS A 214 12.48 -11.73 12.04
CA CYS A 214 11.38 -11.65 11.10
C CYS A 214 11.23 -10.23 10.53
N TYR A 215 10.74 -10.15 9.31
CA TYR A 215 10.37 -8.91 8.66
C TYR A 215 8.94 -8.51 9.00
N VAL A 216 8.69 -7.22 9.08
CA VAL A 216 7.34 -6.62 9.11
C VAL A 216 7.19 -5.64 7.95
N LEU A 217 6.00 -5.58 7.34
CA LEU A 217 5.69 -4.63 6.29
C LEU A 217 5.46 -3.24 6.89
N CYS A 218 6.34 -2.31 6.53
CA CYS A 218 6.22 -0.87 6.78
C CYS A 218 5.60 -0.15 5.57
N ASP A 219 5.79 1.14 5.47
CA ASP A 219 5.28 1.94 4.35
C ASP A 219 6.11 1.67 3.07
N GLY A 220 5.65 0.70 2.27
CA GLY A 220 6.28 0.32 0.99
C GLY A 220 7.51 -0.59 1.07
N ASN A 221 8.12 -0.76 2.25
CA ASN A 221 9.32 -1.55 2.48
C ASN A 221 9.13 -2.52 3.66
N THR A 222 10.03 -3.47 3.82
CA THR A 222 10.12 -4.31 5.02
C THR A 222 11.24 -3.84 5.92
N LYS A 223 11.04 -3.99 7.24
CA LYS A 223 12.08 -3.84 8.28
C LYS A 223 12.19 -5.14 9.09
N TYR A 224 13.36 -5.42 9.65
CA TYR A 224 13.45 -6.43 10.69
C TYR A 224 12.65 -5.99 11.92
N LEU A 225 12.00 -6.94 12.59
CA LEU A 225 11.28 -6.64 13.84
C LEU A 225 12.18 -6.03 14.92
N SER A 226 13.48 -6.41 14.95
CA SER A 226 14.49 -5.82 15.84
C SER A 226 14.77 -4.34 15.58
N GLU A 227 14.49 -3.83 14.38
CA GLU A 227 14.75 -2.45 13.99
C GLU A 227 13.56 -1.51 14.20
N VAL A 228 12.38 -2.09 14.50
CA VAL A 228 11.15 -1.31 14.67
C VAL A 228 11.20 -0.54 15.98
N GLN A 229 10.96 0.77 15.89
CA GLN A 229 10.99 1.68 17.04
C GLN A 229 9.77 2.60 17.08
N ALA A 230 9.57 3.28 18.21
CA ALA A 230 8.51 4.27 18.37
C ALA A 230 8.65 5.38 17.31
N GLY A 231 7.53 5.75 16.69
CA GLY A 231 7.46 6.74 15.60
C GLY A 231 7.48 6.12 14.20
N ASP A 232 7.92 4.87 14.03
CA ASP A 232 7.86 4.20 12.74
C ASP A 232 6.42 4.09 12.24
N GLN A 233 6.25 4.16 10.91
CA GLN A 233 4.97 3.96 10.24
C GLN A 233 4.87 2.53 9.73
N ILE A 234 3.80 1.84 10.11
CA ILE A 234 3.51 0.47 9.68
C ILE A 234 2.09 0.39 9.10
N LYS A 235 1.79 -0.68 8.36
CA LYS A 235 0.47 -0.89 7.76
C LYS A 235 -0.35 -1.90 8.56
N ALA A 236 -1.49 -1.48 9.10
CA ALA A 236 -2.53 -2.39 9.55
C ALA A 236 -3.29 -2.91 8.33
N ILE A 237 -3.55 -4.22 8.28
CA ILE A 237 -4.11 -4.90 7.11
C ILE A 237 -5.29 -5.76 7.55
N THR A 238 -6.40 -5.70 6.80
CA THR A 238 -7.57 -6.57 6.98
C THR A 238 -7.44 -7.87 6.19
N ALA A 239 -8.27 -8.86 6.48
CA ALA A 239 -8.37 -10.09 5.68
C ALA A 239 -8.75 -9.85 4.21
N SER A 240 -9.42 -8.72 3.89
CA SER A 240 -9.71 -8.29 2.52
C SER A 240 -8.56 -7.57 1.82
N GLY A 241 -7.42 -7.39 2.51
CA GLY A 241 -6.25 -6.69 2.00
C GLY A 241 -6.33 -5.17 2.08
N GLU A 242 -7.38 -4.60 2.68
CA GLU A 242 -7.46 -3.15 2.92
C GLU A 242 -6.38 -2.74 3.91
N THR A 243 -5.69 -1.65 3.62
CA THR A 243 -4.59 -1.17 4.45
C THR A 243 -4.89 0.19 5.05
N ARG A 244 -4.33 0.46 6.21
CA ARG A 244 -4.22 1.82 6.75
C ARG A 244 -2.89 2.00 7.46
N GLN A 245 -2.35 3.19 7.35
CA GLN A 245 -1.12 3.57 8.03
C GLN A 245 -1.37 3.84 9.51
N ILE A 246 -0.49 3.32 10.37
CA ILE A 246 -0.53 3.50 11.81
C ILE A 246 0.88 3.68 12.37
N SER A 247 1.01 4.45 13.44
CA SER A 247 2.30 4.70 14.07
C SER A 247 2.59 3.68 15.17
N VAL A 248 3.83 3.24 15.23
CA VAL A 248 4.36 2.45 16.35
C VAL A 248 4.49 3.36 17.58
N GLY A 249 3.84 2.99 18.67
CA GLY A 249 3.98 3.65 19.97
C GLY A 249 5.13 3.04 20.78
N ARG A 250 5.33 1.72 20.66
CA ARG A 250 6.38 0.97 21.38
C ARG A 250 6.67 -0.36 20.68
N SER A 251 7.93 -0.72 20.60
CA SER A 251 8.41 -2.07 20.34
C SER A 251 8.90 -2.71 21.62
N LYS A 252 8.46 -3.94 21.93
CA LYS A 252 8.80 -4.66 23.16
C LYS A 252 9.40 -6.02 22.84
N VAL A 253 10.65 -6.25 23.23
CA VAL A 253 11.37 -7.51 23.05
C VAL A 253 11.37 -8.31 24.35
N GLU A 254 11.02 -9.60 24.28
CA GLU A 254 11.03 -10.51 25.43
C GLU A 254 11.37 -11.93 24.97
N THR A 255 12.18 -12.64 25.77
CA THR A 255 12.50 -14.05 25.53
C THR A 255 11.28 -14.93 25.83
N ARG A 256 10.84 -15.73 24.86
CA ARG A 256 9.65 -16.59 24.92
C ARG A 256 9.88 -17.91 24.16
N PRO A 257 9.10 -18.97 24.48
CA PRO A 257 9.05 -20.16 23.62
C PRO A 257 8.54 -19.78 22.22
N LEU A 258 9.21 -20.30 21.20
CA LEU A 258 8.95 -19.97 19.80
C LEU A 258 8.52 -21.20 19.00
N THR A 259 7.70 -20.98 17.99
CA THR A 259 7.20 -21.94 17.03
C THR A 259 7.46 -21.46 15.62
N LEU A 260 8.05 -22.29 14.80
CA LEU A 260 8.16 -22.12 13.35
C LEU A 260 6.85 -22.59 12.71
N VAL A 261 6.28 -21.76 11.87
CA VAL A 261 5.17 -22.10 11.00
C VAL A 261 5.63 -21.93 9.55
N SER A 262 5.54 -23.00 8.75
CA SER A 262 5.75 -22.92 7.30
C SER A 262 4.48 -23.24 6.54
N ALA A 263 4.30 -22.62 5.38
CA ALA A 263 3.14 -22.81 4.52
C ALA A 263 3.54 -22.75 3.05
N ALA A 264 2.85 -23.56 2.23
CA ALA A 264 2.98 -23.53 0.78
C ALA A 264 2.04 -22.49 0.19
N VAL A 265 2.55 -21.67 -0.73
CA VAL A 265 1.79 -20.69 -1.50
C VAL A 265 2.28 -20.75 -2.95
N ALA A 266 1.39 -21.06 -3.89
CA ALA A 266 1.76 -21.37 -5.28
C ALA A 266 2.86 -22.46 -5.35
N GLU A 267 4.02 -22.16 -5.93
CA GLU A 267 5.17 -23.07 -6.02
C GLU A 267 6.24 -22.80 -4.94
N ASP A 268 6.01 -21.83 -4.05
CA ASP A 268 6.95 -21.40 -3.02
C ASP A 268 6.56 -21.88 -1.62
N GLU A 269 7.55 -21.96 -0.72
CA GLU A 269 7.35 -22.12 0.72
C GLU A 269 7.68 -20.80 1.42
N VAL A 270 6.79 -20.37 2.34
CA VAL A 270 6.97 -19.20 3.19
C VAL A 270 6.95 -19.62 4.66
N SER A 271 7.65 -18.90 5.52
CA SER A 271 7.72 -19.25 6.95
C SER A 271 7.73 -18.02 7.84
N VAL A 272 7.39 -18.25 9.11
CA VAL A 272 7.46 -17.25 10.17
C VAL A 272 7.76 -17.94 11.50
N VAL A 273 8.53 -17.30 12.35
CA VAL A 273 8.77 -17.74 13.72
C VAL A 273 8.01 -16.84 14.68
N VAL A 274 7.05 -17.39 15.40
CA VAL A 274 6.18 -16.64 16.34
C VAL A 274 6.26 -17.22 17.75
N GLN A 275 5.78 -16.47 18.74
CA GLN A 275 5.65 -17.01 20.09
C GLN A 275 4.65 -18.17 20.13
N ASN A 276 4.98 -19.25 20.84
CA ASN A 276 4.04 -20.32 21.14
C ASN A 276 3.08 -19.89 22.26
N ALA A 277 1.97 -19.29 21.89
CA ALA A 277 0.92 -18.87 22.82
C ALA A 277 -0.44 -18.79 22.13
N GLU A 278 -1.53 -19.08 22.87
CA GLU A 278 -2.89 -19.09 22.34
C GLU A 278 -3.39 -17.71 21.86
N THR A 279 -2.79 -16.64 22.33
CA THR A 279 -3.11 -15.26 21.91
C THR A 279 -2.55 -14.90 20.54
N ILE A 280 -1.60 -15.68 20.02
CA ILE A 280 -1.02 -15.48 18.69
C ILE A 280 -1.92 -16.15 17.66
N ARG A 281 -2.48 -15.37 16.77
CA ARG A 281 -3.47 -15.83 15.79
C ARG A 281 -3.05 -15.48 14.38
N PHE A 282 -3.16 -16.46 13.50
CA PHE A 282 -3.05 -16.28 12.05
C PHE A 282 -4.43 -15.94 11.47
N VAL A 283 -4.50 -14.97 10.60
CA VAL A 283 -5.74 -14.69 9.87
C VAL A 283 -5.94 -15.76 8.81
N THR A 284 -7.17 -16.27 8.75
CA THR A 284 -7.59 -17.32 7.82
C THR A 284 -8.64 -16.75 6.85
N PRO A 285 -8.99 -17.42 5.76
CA PRO A 285 -10.06 -16.98 4.86
C PRO A 285 -11.42 -16.80 5.54
N THR A 286 -11.68 -17.50 6.66
CA THR A 286 -12.96 -17.50 7.38
C THR A 286 -12.90 -16.84 8.77
N GLY A 287 -11.74 -16.30 9.17
CA GLY A 287 -11.58 -15.69 10.48
C GLY A 287 -10.12 -15.71 10.96
N HIS A 288 -9.85 -16.32 12.08
CA HIS A 288 -8.49 -16.46 12.62
C HIS A 288 -8.32 -17.77 13.38
N LYS A 289 -7.09 -18.26 13.50
CA LYS A 289 -6.74 -19.47 14.24
C LYS A 289 -5.48 -19.26 15.08
N SER A 290 -5.52 -19.71 16.34
CA SER A 290 -4.36 -19.64 17.23
C SER A 290 -3.22 -20.55 16.75
N VAL A 291 -1.96 -20.11 16.94
CA VAL A 291 -0.78 -20.95 16.64
C VAL A 291 -0.82 -22.26 17.39
N SER A 292 -1.34 -22.30 18.63
CA SER A 292 -1.48 -23.52 19.44
C SER A 292 -2.48 -24.54 18.88
N GLN A 293 -3.37 -24.08 17.99
CA GLN A 293 -4.39 -24.92 17.33
C GLN A 293 -4.07 -25.17 15.84
N LEU A 294 -3.06 -24.47 15.32
CA LEU A 294 -2.66 -24.57 13.92
C LEU A 294 -2.02 -25.93 13.63
N LYS A 295 -2.34 -26.52 12.50
CA LYS A 295 -1.83 -27.82 12.07
C LYS A 295 -1.63 -27.86 10.56
N SER A 296 -0.85 -28.82 10.09
CA SER A 296 -0.71 -29.10 8.65
C SER A 296 -2.07 -29.27 7.98
N GLY A 297 -2.24 -28.66 6.82
CA GLY A 297 -3.47 -28.62 6.03
C GLY A 297 -4.41 -27.43 6.34
N ASP A 298 -4.13 -26.64 7.38
CA ASP A 298 -4.90 -25.42 7.64
C ASP A 298 -4.58 -24.33 6.60
N GLU A 299 -5.58 -23.51 6.25
CA GLU A 299 -5.41 -22.36 5.38
C GLU A 299 -5.13 -21.08 6.20
N VAL A 300 -4.14 -20.30 5.77
CA VAL A 300 -3.81 -18.99 6.33
C VAL A 300 -3.66 -17.96 5.22
N LEU A 301 -3.82 -16.67 5.54
CA LEU A 301 -3.62 -15.58 4.58
C LEU A 301 -2.19 -15.06 4.64
N VAL A 302 -1.58 -14.97 3.46
CA VAL A 302 -0.21 -14.49 3.27
C VAL A 302 -0.15 -13.44 2.17
N PHE A 303 0.76 -12.50 2.31
CA PHE A 303 1.26 -11.71 1.19
C PHE A 303 2.44 -12.44 0.59
N HIS A 304 2.40 -12.69 -0.71
CA HIS A 304 3.46 -13.36 -1.41
C HIS A 304 3.78 -12.64 -2.72
N LYS A 305 5.05 -12.32 -2.91
CA LYS A 305 5.60 -11.87 -4.20
C LYS A 305 6.42 -13.03 -4.77
N PRO A 306 5.97 -13.69 -5.84
CA PRO A 306 6.82 -14.66 -6.53
C PRO A 306 8.11 -13.96 -6.98
N ILE A 307 9.21 -14.69 -7.02
CA ILE A 307 10.45 -14.22 -7.64
C ILE A 307 10.12 -13.99 -9.11
N GLY A 308 9.72 -12.75 -9.44
CA GLY A 308 9.30 -12.40 -10.78
C GLY A 308 10.50 -12.38 -11.69
N ARG A 309 10.44 -13.13 -12.78
CA ARG A 309 11.18 -12.80 -13.99
C ARG A 309 10.68 -11.44 -14.46
N HIS A 310 11.28 -10.36 -14.00
CA HIS A 310 11.05 -9.04 -14.58
C HIS A 310 11.70 -9.03 -15.97
N PHE A 311 10.86 -9.17 -17.01
CA PHE A 311 11.15 -8.80 -18.40
C PHE A 311 12.60 -9.05 -18.86
N GLY A 312 13.03 -10.30 -18.93
CA GLY A 312 14.22 -10.68 -19.72
C GLY A 312 15.57 -10.20 -19.21
N MET A 313 15.67 -9.59 -18.02
CA MET A 313 16.93 -9.36 -17.33
C MET A 313 16.88 -10.07 -15.98
N GLU A 314 17.66 -11.14 -15.88
CA GLU A 314 18.08 -11.71 -14.61
C GLU A 314 18.88 -10.66 -13.86
N ILE A 315 18.32 -10.11 -12.78
CA ILE A 315 19.17 -9.58 -11.73
C ILE A 315 19.50 -10.80 -10.89
N ASP A 316 20.67 -11.37 -11.14
CA ASP A 316 21.26 -12.46 -10.37
C ASP A 316 21.68 -11.95 -8.98
N GLU A 317 20.72 -11.67 -8.11
CA GLU A 317 20.98 -11.76 -6.68
C GLU A 317 20.54 -13.13 -6.21
N PHE A 318 21.50 -14.03 -6.11
CA PHE A 318 21.28 -15.35 -5.52
C PHE A 318 21.16 -15.19 -4.00
N ILE A 319 19.95 -14.82 -3.54
CA ILE A 319 19.63 -14.82 -2.11
C ILE A 319 19.08 -16.19 -1.76
N GLN A 320 19.89 -16.99 -1.08
CA GLN A 320 19.47 -18.26 -0.52
C GLN A 320 19.17 -18.11 0.97
N GLU A 321 17.91 -17.83 1.30
CA GLU A 321 17.40 -17.86 2.68
C GLU A 321 16.87 -19.27 2.97
N ARG A 322 17.36 -19.90 4.07
CA ARG A 322 16.99 -21.26 4.48
C ARG A 322 16.39 -21.26 5.87
#